data_b6ec0601f88e6ab4bf315855ab2461de
#
_entry.id   b6ec0601f88e6ab4bf315855ab2461de
#
_cell.length_a   1.000
_cell.length_b   1.000
_cell.length_c   1.000
_cell.angle_alpha   90.00
_cell.angle_beta   90.00
_cell.angle_gamma   90.00
#
_symmetry.space_group_name_H-M   'P 1'
#
loop_
_entity.id
_entity.type
_entity.pdbx_description
1 polymer ?
#
loop_
_entity_poly.entity_id
_entity_poly.type
_entity_poly.pdbx_seq_one_letter_code
_entity_poly.pdbx_strand_id
1 'polypeptide(L)'
;MPLEAIAINDLNAPLIKKPARDNELSERLRALYDSDDNQPSGEEVLSLIEQGFKRGQYLYVGMFNDKPIAAVGCFDDGQTDAKRLQYLTVHEQNRKRAIDAKFIKLVYDAEVKKGVRQFVPVDSDIHPIMSTSE
;
A
#
# COMPACT_ATOMS: atom_id res chain seq x y z
N MET A 1 -8.49 -8.48 -15.68
CA MET A 1 -7.64 -9.04 -14.64
C MET A 1 -8.02 -8.45 -13.28
N PRO A 2 -8.05 -9.25 -12.24
CA PRO A 2 -8.43 -8.72 -10.92
C PRO A 2 -7.32 -7.88 -10.30
N LEU A 3 -7.73 -7.00 -9.40
CA LEU A 3 -6.80 -6.26 -8.56
C LEU A 3 -6.12 -7.23 -7.60
N GLU A 4 -4.81 -7.09 -7.42
CA GLU A 4 -4.05 -7.89 -6.48
C GLU A 4 -3.32 -6.98 -5.49
N ALA A 5 -3.29 -7.38 -4.22
CA ALA A 5 -2.50 -6.71 -3.19
C ALA A 5 -1.27 -7.56 -2.90
N ILE A 6 -0.09 -7.05 -3.17
CA ILE A 6 1.16 -7.79 -3.05
C ILE A 6 2.08 -7.09 -2.06
N ALA A 7 2.53 -7.82 -1.04
CA ALA A 7 3.45 -7.27 -0.03
C ALA A 7 4.87 -7.29 -0.58
N ILE A 8 5.56 -6.17 -0.43
CA ILE A 8 6.97 -6.05 -0.83
C ILE A 8 7.79 -5.47 0.33
N ASN A 9 9.04 -5.83 0.38
CA ASN A 9 10.03 -5.25 1.30
C ASN A 9 11.22 -4.64 0.55
N ASP A 10 11.06 -4.40 -0.74
CA ASP A 10 12.06 -3.80 -1.60
C ASP A 10 11.31 -2.97 -2.66
N LEU A 11 11.69 -1.70 -2.80
CA LEU A 11 11.04 -0.81 -3.76
C LEU A 11 11.31 -1.21 -5.21
N ASN A 12 12.28 -2.09 -5.45
CA ASN A 12 12.59 -2.61 -6.78
C ASN A 12 12.14 -4.07 -6.95
N ALA A 13 11.18 -4.52 -6.14
CA ALA A 13 10.62 -5.87 -6.27
C ALA A 13 10.07 -6.09 -7.69
N PRO A 14 10.20 -7.31 -8.23
CA PRO A 14 9.83 -7.59 -9.64
C PRO A 14 8.33 -7.76 -9.83
N LEU A 15 7.55 -6.73 -9.52
CA LEU A 15 6.09 -6.74 -9.72
C LEU A 15 5.69 -6.44 -11.16
N ILE A 16 6.48 -5.63 -11.85
CA ILE A 16 6.25 -5.29 -13.25
C ILE A 16 6.98 -6.33 -14.10
N LYS A 17 6.25 -7.06 -14.93
CA LYS A 17 6.82 -8.20 -15.68
C LYS A 17 7.87 -7.78 -16.69
N LYS A 18 7.65 -6.67 -17.38
CA LYS A 18 8.58 -6.15 -18.39
C LYS A 18 8.86 -4.68 -18.12
N PRO A 19 9.64 -4.38 -17.08
CA PRO A 19 9.93 -2.97 -16.77
C PRO A 19 10.84 -2.37 -17.83
N ALA A 20 10.59 -1.12 -18.15
CA ALA A 20 11.43 -0.36 -19.07
C ALA A 20 12.75 0.03 -18.41
N ARG A 21 12.78 0.11 -17.07
CA ARG A 21 13.95 0.48 -16.28
C ARG A 21 13.98 -0.36 -15.00
N ASP A 22 15.18 -0.53 -14.45
CA ASP A 22 15.36 -1.33 -13.23
C ASP A 22 14.62 -0.74 -12.03
N ASN A 23 14.44 0.58 -12.00
CA ASN A 23 13.76 1.28 -10.90
C ASN A 23 12.34 1.72 -11.26
N GLU A 24 11.72 1.09 -12.25
CA GLU A 24 10.41 1.52 -12.72
C GLU A 24 9.33 1.43 -11.63
N LEU A 25 9.35 0.37 -10.83
CA LEU A 25 8.36 0.23 -9.76
C LEU A 25 8.46 1.39 -8.76
N SER A 26 9.67 1.69 -8.28
CA SER A 26 9.86 2.78 -7.32
C SER A 26 9.50 4.13 -7.92
N GLU A 27 9.80 4.36 -9.19
CA GLU A 27 9.41 5.59 -9.87
C GLU A 27 7.89 5.75 -9.96
N ARG A 28 7.19 4.66 -10.28
CA ARG A 28 5.72 4.68 -10.37
C ARG A 28 5.08 4.87 -8.99
N LEU A 29 5.63 4.25 -7.96
CA LEU A 29 5.15 4.45 -6.59
C LEU A 29 5.36 5.91 -6.15
N ARG A 30 6.52 6.49 -6.48
CA ARG A 30 6.77 7.91 -6.17
C ARG A 30 5.73 8.79 -6.86
N ALA A 31 5.42 8.53 -8.12
CA ALA A 31 4.43 9.31 -8.86
C ALA A 31 3.03 9.18 -8.25
N LEU A 32 2.66 8.00 -7.74
CA LEU A 32 1.39 7.81 -7.06
C LEU A 32 1.27 8.72 -5.84
N TYR A 33 2.30 8.75 -4.99
CA TYR A 33 2.29 9.59 -3.79
C TYR A 33 2.37 11.08 -4.14
N ASP A 34 3.16 11.43 -5.16
CA ASP A 34 3.25 12.82 -5.59
C ASP A 34 1.91 13.37 -6.10
N SER A 35 1.08 12.52 -6.69
CA SER A 35 -0.23 12.93 -7.19
C SER A 35 -1.31 12.99 -6.11
N ASP A 36 -0.99 12.56 -4.88
CA ASP A 36 -1.95 12.51 -3.78
C ASP A 36 -1.74 13.70 -2.85
N ASP A 37 -2.67 14.65 -2.87
CA ASP A 37 -2.59 15.85 -2.05
C ASP A 37 -2.69 15.57 -0.55
N ASN A 38 -3.19 14.38 -0.16
CA ASN A 38 -3.34 14.01 1.24
C ASN A 38 -2.08 13.35 1.82
N GLN A 39 -1.04 13.17 1.00
CA GLN A 39 0.19 12.52 1.41
C GLN A 39 1.39 13.47 1.24
N PRO A 40 2.47 13.25 2.00
CA PRO A 40 3.72 13.94 1.73
C PRO A 40 4.24 13.62 0.33
N SER A 41 5.33 14.27 -0.10
CA SER A 41 5.93 13.98 -1.40
C SER A 41 6.30 12.49 -1.52
N GLY A 42 6.29 11.99 -2.75
CA GLY A 42 6.65 10.59 -2.99
C GLY A 42 8.04 10.25 -2.49
N GLU A 43 9.00 11.15 -2.67
CA GLU A 43 10.36 10.97 -2.17
C GLU A 43 10.39 10.78 -0.65
N GLU A 44 9.66 11.62 0.07
CA GLU A 44 9.60 11.55 1.53
C GLU A 44 8.92 10.26 2.00
N VAL A 45 7.77 9.92 1.41
CA VAL A 45 7.03 8.71 1.79
C VAL A 45 7.86 7.46 1.52
N LEU A 46 8.49 7.36 0.35
CA LEU A 46 9.29 6.18 0.02
C LEU A 46 10.51 6.05 0.92
N SER A 47 11.09 7.17 1.34
CA SER A 47 12.20 7.15 2.30
C SER A 47 11.75 6.55 3.65
N LEU A 48 10.58 6.95 4.14
CA LEU A 48 10.02 6.42 5.38
C LEU A 48 9.68 4.94 5.25
N ILE A 49 9.15 4.53 4.09
CA ILE A 49 8.83 3.14 3.83
C ILE A 49 10.09 2.28 3.80
N GLU A 50 11.17 2.77 3.17
CA GLU A 50 12.44 2.04 3.15
C GLU A 50 13.02 1.87 4.55
N GLN A 51 12.89 2.87 5.42
CA GLN A 51 13.29 2.73 6.81
C GLN A 51 12.50 1.62 7.51
N GLY A 52 11.20 1.52 7.19
CA GLY A 52 10.37 0.44 7.70
C GLY A 52 10.82 -0.94 7.22
N PHE A 53 11.26 -1.05 5.96
CA PHE A 53 11.77 -2.32 5.43
C PHE A 53 12.95 -2.82 6.25
N LYS A 54 13.83 -1.94 6.70
CA LYS A 54 14.99 -2.31 7.52
C LYS A 54 14.58 -2.84 8.89
N ARG A 55 13.34 -2.58 9.31
CA ARG A 55 12.79 -3.03 10.59
C ARG A 55 11.85 -4.22 10.43
N GLY A 56 11.85 -4.87 9.26
CA GLY A 56 11.00 -6.02 8.99
C GLY A 56 9.57 -5.67 8.61
N GLN A 57 9.30 -4.42 8.29
CA GLN A 57 7.98 -3.98 7.87
C GLN A 57 7.87 -4.01 6.34
N TYR A 58 6.66 -3.82 5.81
CA TYR A 58 6.46 -3.99 4.37
C TYR A 58 5.40 -3.05 3.83
N LEU A 59 5.34 -2.98 2.50
CA LEU A 59 4.38 -2.17 1.76
C LEU A 59 3.52 -3.11 0.92
N TYR A 60 2.21 -2.88 0.95
CA TYR A 60 1.31 -3.54 0.00
C TYR A 60 1.14 -2.66 -1.23
N VAL A 61 1.30 -3.27 -2.40
CA VAL A 61 1.12 -2.60 -3.68
C VAL A 61 -0.08 -3.22 -4.38
N GLY A 62 -1.01 -2.37 -4.82
CA GLY A 62 -2.15 -2.82 -5.61
C GLY A 62 -1.78 -2.84 -7.08
N MET A 63 -1.75 -4.05 -7.65
CA MET A 63 -1.41 -4.25 -9.05
C MET A 63 -2.65 -4.57 -9.87
N PHE A 64 -2.78 -3.91 -11.01
CA PHE A 64 -3.86 -4.14 -11.96
C PHE A 64 -3.29 -4.00 -13.37
N ASN A 65 -3.48 -5.04 -14.21
CA ASN A 65 -2.95 -5.06 -15.57
C ASN A 65 -1.47 -4.72 -15.63
N ASP A 66 -0.67 -5.33 -14.73
CA ASP A 66 0.78 -5.14 -14.64
C ASP A 66 1.20 -3.71 -14.28
N LYS A 67 0.29 -2.93 -13.68
CA LYS A 67 0.57 -1.55 -13.26
C LYS A 67 0.28 -1.36 -11.79
N PRO A 68 1.18 -0.69 -11.04
CA PRO A 68 0.88 -0.31 -9.66
C PRO A 68 -0.10 0.87 -9.65
N ILE A 69 -1.28 0.65 -9.08
CA ILE A 69 -2.32 1.68 -9.02
C ILE A 69 -2.67 2.08 -7.60
N ALA A 70 -2.13 1.38 -6.60
CA ALA A 70 -2.40 1.68 -5.20
C ALA A 70 -1.24 1.21 -4.34
N ALA A 71 -1.10 1.79 -3.16
CA ALA A 71 -0.09 1.36 -2.18
C ALA A 71 -0.53 1.75 -0.77
N VAL A 72 -0.15 0.95 0.22
CA VAL A 72 -0.34 1.26 1.63
C VAL A 72 0.75 0.60 2.44
N GLY A 73 1.35 1.34 3.38
CA GLY A 73 2.34 0.80 4.31
C GLY A 73 1.67 -0.04 5.39
N CYS A 74 2.28 -1.16 5.74
CA CYS A 74 1.81 -2.04 6.80
C CYS A 74 2.92 -2.15 7.85
N PHE A 75 2.70 -1.53 9.01
CA PHE A 75 3.71 -1.38 10.06
C PHE A 75 3.25 -2.05 11.35
N ASP A 76 4.21 -2.50 12.15
CA ASP A 76 3.92 -3.03 13.48
C ASP A 76 3.36 -1.93 14.38
N ASP A 77 2.35 -2.28 15.18
CA ASP A 77 1.73 -1.35 16.12
C ASP A 77 2.00 -1.75 17.59
N GLY A 78 3.19 -2.26 17.85
CA GLY A 78 3.64 -2.59 19.20
C GLY A 78 3.10 -3.90 19.77
N GLN A 79 2.21 -4.59 19.07
CA GLN A 79 1.64 -5.87 19.46
C GLN A 79 1.84 -6.89 18.33
N THR A 80 1.91 -8.18 18.71
CA THR A 80 2.19 -9.22 17.72
C THR A 80 1.07 -9.42 16.70
N ASP A 81 -0.17 -9.12 17.08
CA ASP A 81 -1.33 -9.33 16.23
C ASP A 81 -1.96 -8.02 15.72
N ALA A 82 -1.28 -6.89 15.91
CA ALA A 82 -1.79 -5.58 15.50
C ALA A 82 -0.89 -4.96 14.44
N LYS A 83 -1.50 -4.39 13.42
CA LYS A 83 -0.79 -3.71 12.32
C LYS A 83 -1.36 -2.32 12.13
N ARG A 84 -0.49 -1.38 11.80
CA ARG A 84 -0.86 0.00 11.49
C ARG A 84 -0.79 0.19 9.98
N LEU A 85 -1.91 0.61 9.38
CA LEU A 85 -1.98 0.91 7.96
C LEU A 85 -1.80 2.42 7.78
N GLN A 86 -0.81 2.82 6.99
CA GLN A 86 -0.43 4.21 6.81
C GLN A 86 0.07 4.44 5.38
N TYR A 87 -0.04 5.67 4.93
CA TYR A 87 0.39 6.08 3.58
C TYR A 87 -0.38 5.36 2.49
N LEU A 88 -1.72 5.38 2.60
CA LEU A 88 -2.58 4.87 1.54
C LEU A 88 -2.62 5.86 0.38
N THR A 89 -2.37 5.39 -0.83
CA THR A 89 -2.59 6.17 -2.03
C THR A 89 -3.20 5.28 -3.11
N VAL A 90 -4.04 5.88 -3.96
CA VAL A 90 -4.67 5.20 -5.10
C VAL A 90 -4.59 6.14 -6.29
N HIS A 91 -4.32 5.59 -7.47
CA HIS A 91 -4.27 6.38 -8.70
C HIS A 91 -5.59 7.15 -8.86
N GLU A 92 -5.49 8.42 -9.22
CA GLU A 92 -6.63 9.33 -9.25
C GLU A 92 -7.81 8.80 -10.07
N GLN A 93 -7.54 8.21 -11.23
CA GLN A 93 -8.59 7.67 -12.08
C GLN A 93 -9.34 6.50 -11.45
N ASN A 94 -8.72 5.82 -10.48
CA ASN A 94 -9.29 4.63 -9.85
C ASN A 94 -10.02 4.93 -8.55
N ARG A 95 -9.87 6.13 -7.99
CA ARG A 95 -10.56 6.51 -6.75
C ARG A 95 -12.08 6.54 -6.93
N LYS A 96 -12.53 6.94 -8.10
CA LYS A 96 -13.96 7.03 -8.41
C LYS A 96 -14.62 5.67 -8.55
N ARG A 97 -13.85 4.58 -8.61
CA ARG A 97 -14.34 3.22 -8.79
C ARG A 97 -14.29 2.40 -7.51
N ALA A 98 -14.12 3.07 -6.36
CA ALA A 98 -14.00 2.42 -5.06
C ALA A 98 -12.84 1.42 -5.00
N ILE A 99 -11.77 1.66 -5.76
CA ILE A 99 -10.58 0.79 -5.76
C ILE A 99 -9.90 0.84 -4.40
N ASP A 100 -9.92 2.00 -3.73
CA ASP A 100 -9.37 2.15 -2.39
C ASP A 100 -9.99 1.14 -1.41
N ALA A 101 -11.31 1.01 -1.40
CA ALA A 101 -12.00 0.06 -0.53
C ALA A 101 -11.65 -1.38 -0.88
N LYS A 102 -11.62 -1.72 -2.18
CA LYS A 102 -11.27 -3.06 -2.63
C LYS A 102 -9.83 -3.41 -2.26
N PHE A 103 -8.92 -2.47 -2.43
CA PHE A 103 -7.50 -2.67 -2.11
C PHE A 103 -7.31 -2.91 -0.62
N ILE A 104 -7.90 -2.07 0.23
CA ILE A 104 -7.77 -2.22 1.69
C ILE A 104 -8.37 -3.55 2.14
N LYS A 105 -9.48 -3.98 1.55
CA LYS A 105 -10.06 -5.28 1.87
C LYS A 105 -9.11 -6.42 1.55
N LEU A 106 -8.43 -6.36 0.40
CA LEU A 106 -7.45 -7.37 0.03
C LEU A 106 -6.29 -7.40 1.01
N VAL A 107 -5.81 -6.24 1.44
CA VAL A 107 -4.75 -6.14 2.44
C VAL A 107 -5.23 -6.73 3.76
N TYR A 108 -6.42 -6.37 4.20
CA TYR A 108 -7.03 -6.89 5.41
C TYR A 108 -7.10 -8.42 5.38
N ASP A 109 -7.64 -8.98 4.30
CA ASP A 109 -7.78 -10.44 4.17
C ASP A 109 -6.42 -11.14 4.20
N ALA A 110 -5.41 -10.57 3.55
CA ALA A 110 -4.08 -11.14 3.52
C ALA A 110 -3.45 -11.16 4.91
N GLU A 111 -3.63 -10.07 5.69
CA GLU A 111 -3.04 -9.98 7.02
C GLU A 111 -3.78 -10.85 8.03
N VAL A 112 -5.10 -10.98 7.91
CA VAL A 112 -5.89 -11.86 8.78
C VAL A 112 -5.43 -13.30 8.62
N LYS A 113 -5.10 -13.72 7.40
CA LYS A 113 -4.56 -15.07 7.16
C LYS A 113 -3.22 -15.29 7.85
N LYS A 114 -2.47 -14.22 8.13
CA LYS A 114 -1.19 -14.30 8.85
C LYS A 114 -1.36 -14.22 10.36
N GLY A 115 -2.58 -14.07 10.85
CA GLY A 115 -2.86 -14.00 12.28
C GLY A 115 -3.07 -12.61 12.84
N VAL A 116 -3.10 -11.59 11.98
CA VAL A 116 -3.35 -10.21 12.44
C VAL A 116 -4.83 -10.08 12.80
N ARG A 117 -5.12 -9.52 13.97
CA ARG A 117 -6.48 -9.36 14.49
C ARG A 117 -6.91 -7.91 14.63
N GLN A 118 -5.96 -6.98 14.69
CA GLN A 118 -6.24 -5.58 14.91
C GLN A 118 -5.56 -4.73 13.85
N PHE A 119 -6.27 -3.74 13.36
CA PHE A 119 -5.72 -2.78 12.39
C PHE A 119 -5.95 -1.38 12.94
N VAL A 120 -4.88 -0.57 12.89
CA VAL A 120 -4.94 0.83 13.32
C VAL A 120 -4.82 1.68 12.06
N PRO A 121 -5.90 2.32 11.59
CA PRO A 121 -5.83 3.20 10.43
C PRO A 121 -5.24 4.54 10.85
N VAL A 122 -4.11 4.92 10.27
CA VAL A 122 -3.46 6.20 10.54
C VAL A 122 -4.00 7.27 9.59
N ASP A 123 -4.15 6.90 8.31
CA ASP A 123 -4.67 7.83 7.30
C ASP A 123 -6.18 8.01 7.47
N SER A 124 -6.64 9.24 7.35
CA SER A 124 -8.08 9.56 7.46
C SER A 124 -8.91 8.83 6.39
N ASP A 125 -8.30 8.51 5.24
CA ASP A 125 -8.99 7.81 4.15
C ASP A 125 -9.22 6.33 4.45
N ILE A 126 -8.43 5.74 5.34
CA ILE A 126 -8.55 4.32 5.68
C ILE A 126 -9.66 4.08 6.70
N HIS A 127 -9.79 4.97 7.66
CA HIS A 127 -10.72 4.79 8.79
C HIS A 127 -12.16 4.52 8.35
N PRO A 128 -12.77 5.31 7.42
CA PRO A 128 -14.12 5.04 6.96
C PRO A 128 -14.27 3.69 6.26
N ILE A 129 -13.24 3.28 5.51
CA ILE A 129 -13.25 2.00 4.79
C ILE A 129 -13.31 0.85 5.78
N MET A 130 -12.47 0.89 6.82
CA MET A 130 -12.41 -0.19 7.81
C MET A 130 -13.68 -0.23 8.66
N SER A 131 -14.29 0.91 8.94
CA SER A 131 -15.54 0.98 9.70
C SER A 131 -16.71 0.35 8.95
N THR A 132 -16.72 0.43 7.62
CA THR A 132 -17.79 -0.15 6.80
C THR A 132 -17.52 -1.61 6.44
N SER A 133 -16.31 -2.12 6.67
CA SER A 133 -15.92 -3.49 6.33
C SER A 133 -16.32 -4.51 7.39
N GLU A 134 -16.79 -4.03 8.51
CA GLU A 134 -17.31 -4.89 9.56
C GLU A 134 -18.76 -5.27 9.26
#